data_f716fefef7c1f3eb247c793fb8342530
#
_entry.id   f716fefef7c1f3eb247c793fb8342530
#
_cell.length_a   1.000
_cell.length_b   1.000
_cell.length_c   1.000
_cell.angle_alpha   90.00
_cell.angle_beta   90.00
_cell.angle_gamma   90.00
#
_symmetry.space_group_name_H-M   'P 1'
#
loop_
_entity.id
_entity.type
_entity.pdbx_description
1 polymer ?
#
loop_
_entity_poly.entity_id
_entity_poly.type
_entity_poly.pdbx_seq_one_letter_code
_entity_poly.pdbx_strand_id
1 'polypeptide(L)'
;MVASSGGIVILINAEAEWQVALGFYRVKNIDPGPYASFKQSIGATDRIQQVVFVYGGSGKIAAASASQFAIDHWNPNLLVNVGTCGGFEGDVIEGEVILAERTSVYDICERSGGQQNMERRFTTDTKLPWQIPPYPKNTKPGIIVSADRDLDPAEIPGLRERYGAIAADWESASVAYVVQTVNKVDCLILRAVSDVVGH
;
A
#
# COMPACT_ATOMS: atom_id res chain seq x y z
N MET A 1 -31.06 -4.62 10.03
CA MET A 1 -30.27 -3.49 9.55
C MET A 1 -29.59 -3.95 8.27
N VAL A 2 -29.92 -3.36 7.13
CA VAL A 2 -29.25 -3.63 5.85
C VAL A 2 -27.86 -3.06 6.01
N ALA A 3 -26.81 -3.91 5.96
CA ALA A 3 -25.44 -3.46 5.92
C ALA A 3 -25.30 -2.51 4.71
N SER A 4 -25.02 -1.25 4.95
CA SER A 4 -24.65 -0.31 3.90
C SER A 4 -23.49 -0.95 3.15
N SER A 5 -23.57 -1.02 1.81
CA SER A 5 -22.45 -1.45 0.97
C SER A 5 -21.22 -0.69 1.42
N GLY A 6 -20.20 -1.41 1.91
CA GLY A 6 -18.98 -0.81 2.40
C GLY A 6 -18.36 0.07 1.31
N GLY A 7 -17.89 1.25 1.71
CA GLY A 7 -17.28 2.22 0.82
C GLY A 7 -15.84 1.86 0.46
N ILE A 8 -15.16 2.81 -0.17
CA ILE A 8 -13.71 2.75 -0.41
C ILE A 8 -13.02 3.64 0.62
N VAL A 9 -11.96 3.11 1.23
CA VAL A 9 -11.01 3.88 2.03
C VAL A 9 -9.69 3.96 1.27
N ILE A 10 -9.11 5.15 1.21
CA ILE A 10 -7.77 5.40 0.67
C ILE A 10 -6.84 5.74 1.84
N LEU A 11 -5.85 4.89 2.07
CA LEU A 11 -4.85 5.06 3.11
C LEU A 11 -3.58 5.66 2.51
N ILE A 12 -3.10 6.74 3.09
CA ILE A 12 -1.84 7.42 2.74
C ILE A 12 -0.96 7.44 3.98
N ASN A 13 0.28 6.97 3.87
CA ASN A 13 1.13 6.77 5.04
C ASN A 13 2.13 7.90 5.28
N ALA A 14 2.83 8.38 4.27
CA ALA A 14 3.82 9.42 4.45
C ALA A 14 3.19 10.82 4.55
N GLU A 15 3.73 11.64 5.44
CA GLU A 15 3.25 13.03 5.64
C GLU A 15 3.32 13.84 4.34
N ALA A 16 4.42 13.72 3.58
CA ALA A 16 4.59 14.44 2.32
C ALA A 16 3.49 14.09 1.31
N GLU A 17 3.15 12.81 1.19
CA GLU A 17 2.08 12.31 0.31
C GLU A 17 0.71 12.80 0.76
N TRP A 18 0.47 12.82 2.07
CA TRP A 18 -0.75 13.35 2.66
C TRP A 18 -0.94 14.83 2.35
N GLN A 19 0.12 15.64 2.49
CA GLN A 19 0.08 17.07 2.16
C GLN A 19 -0.21 17.30 0.66
N VAL A 20 0.36 16.46 -0.22
CA VAL A 20 0.04 16.50 -1.65
C VAL A 20 -1.44 16.19 -1.90
N ALA A 21 -2.00 15.19 -1.24
CA ALA A 21 -3.42 14.85 -1.37
C ALA A 21 -4.33 16.00 -0.88
N LEU A 22 -4.01 16.60 0.27
CA LEU A 22 -4.75 17.75 0.79
C LEU A 22 -4.76 18.93 -0.21
N GLY A 23 -3.60 19.23 -0.80
CA GLY A 23 -3.45 20.27 -1.79
C GLY A 23 -4.20 19.97 -3.08
N PHE A 24 -4.07 18.75 -3.61
CA PHE A 24 -4.71 18.31 -4.85
C PHE A 24 -6.24 18.40 -4.77
N TYR A 25 -6.82 17.89 -3.70
CA TYR A 25 -8.27 17.94 -3.47
C TYR A 25 -8.76 19.27 -2.86
N ARG A 26 -7.86 20.21 -2.56
CA ARG A 26 -8.18 21.51 -1.93
C ARG A 26 -9.01 21.34 -0.66
N VAL A 27 -8.59 20.41 0.18
CA VAL A 27 -9.31 20.01 1.39
C VAL A 27 -9.35 21.18 2.37
N LYS A 28 -10.57 21.54 2.82
CA LYS A 28 -10.80 22.63 3.78
C LYS A 28 -11.03 22.12 5.19
N ASN A 29 -11.62 20.94 5.30
CA ASN A 29 -12.01 20.37 6.59
C ASN A 29 -11.40 18.96 6.71
N ILE A 30 -10.64 18.77 7.76
CA ILE A 30 -10.03 17.49 8.13
C ILE A 30 -10.66 17.08 9.47
N ASP A 31 -11.15 15.86 9.55
CA ASP A 31 -11.51 15.24 10.81
C ASP A 31 -10.19 14.83 11.51
N PRO A 32 -9.86 15.42 12.67
CA PRO A 32 -8.59 15.11 13.33
C PRO A 32 -8.52 13.72 13.92
N GLY A 33 -9.65 13.13 14.36
CA GLY A 33 -9.78 11.78 14.90
C GLY A 33 -8.51 11.13 15.49
N PRO A 34 -8.52 9.84 15.79
CA PRO A 34 -7.27 9.11 16.08
C PRO A 34 -6.33 9.05 14.86
N TYR A 35 -6.90 9.07 13.66
CA TYR A 35 -6.21 9.22 12.37
C TYR A 35 -6.91 10.32 11.58
N ALA A 36 -6.15 11.34 11.16
CA ALA A 36 -6.69 12.44 10.38
C ALA A 36 -7.34 11.91 9.09
N SER A 37 -8.54 12.41 8.77
CA SER A 37 -9.29 11.93 7.60
C SER A 37 -10.09 13.03 6.93
N PHE A 38 -10.40 12.84 5.64
CA PHE A 38 -11.37 13.66 4.91
C PHE A 38 -12.18 12.82 3.92
N LYS A 39 -13.34 13.32 3.53
CA LYS A 39 -14.19 12.67 2.52
C LYS A 39 -14.12 13.43 1.21
N GLN A 40 -14.09 12.68 0.11
CA GLN A 40 -14.04 13.23 -1.24
C GLN A 40 -14.97 12.45 -2.17
N SER A 41 -15.60 13.16 -3.10
CA SER A 41 -16.32 12.55 -4.21
C SER A 41 -15.35 12.30 -5.36
N ILE A 42 -15.24 11.05 -5.80
CA ILE A 42 -14.39 10.66 -6.92
C ILE A 42 -15.26 9.98 -7.99
N GLY A 43 -14.99 10.26 -9.26
CA GLY A 43 -15.66 9.63 -10.38
C GLY A 43 -16.10 10.60 -11.47
N ALA A 44 -16.62 10.06 -12.56
CA ALA A 44 -17.24 10.82 -13.66
C ALA A 44 -18.73 11.03 -13.41
N THR A 45 -19.36 11.90 -14.17
CA THR A 45 -20.72 12.46 -14.01
C THR A 45 -21.81 11.45 -13.69
N ASP A 46 -21.68 10.20 -14.11
CA ASP A 46 -22.67 9.12 -13.92
C ASP A 46 -22.29 8.08 -12.84
N ARG A 47 -21.08 8.16 -12.30
CA ARG A 47 -20.56 7.23 -11.29
C ARG A 47 -19.70 7.96 -10.26
N ILE A 48 -20.35 8.77 -9.43
CA ILE A 48 -19.70 9.45 -8.32
C ILE A 48 -19.72 8.53 -7.09
N GLN A 49 -18.56 8.25 -6.52
CA GLN A 49 -18.40 7.50 -5.30
C GLN A 49 -17.79 8.36 -4.20
N GLN A 50 -18.35 8.29 -3.01
CA GLN A 50 -17.75 8.86 -1.81
C GLN A 50 -16.62 7.96 -1.34
N VAL A 51 -15.45 8.52 -1.17
CA VAL A 51 -14.29 7.85 -0.60
C VAL A 51 -13.79 8.58 0.64
N VAL A 52 -13.21 7.84 1.55
CA VAL A 52 -12.59 8.39 2.76
C VAL A 52 -11.09 8.28 2.59
N PHE A 53 -10.39 9.40 2.72
CA PHE A 53 -8.94 9.45 2.80
C PHE A 53 -8.52 9.45 4.26
N VAL A 54 -7.50 8.66 4.59
CA VAL A 54 -6.99 8.50 5.95
C VAL A 54 -5.48 8.65 5.94
N TYR A 55 -4.95 9.48 6.86
CA TYR A 55 -3.51 9.57 7.12
C TYR A 55 -3.09 8.47 8.09
N GLY A 56 -2.24 7.55 7.63
CA GLY A 56 -1.88 6.35 8.38
C GLY A 56 -0.60 6.44 9.19
N GLY A 57 0.24 7.45 8.91
CA GLY A 57 1.58 7.54 9.50
C GLY A 57 2.58 6.55 8.89
N SER A 58 3.87 6.88 8.99
CA SER A 58 4.96 6.11 8.36
C SER A 58 5.36 4.88 9.19
N GLY A 59 5.79 3.85 8.47
CA GLY A 59 6.31 2.60 9.01
C GLY A 59 5.23 1.55 9.30
N LYS A 60 5.68 0.31 9.45
CA LYS A 60 4.80 -0.87 9.55
C LYS A 60 3.81 -0.82 10.69
N ILE A 61 4.23 -0.33 11.87
CA ILE A 61 3.37 -0.28 13.07
C ILE A 61 2.22 0.71 12.86
N ALA A 62 2.54 1.93 12.40
CA ALA A 62 1.53 2.96 12.16
C ALA A 62 0.56 2.53 11.05
N ALA A 63 1.09 2.03 9.94
CA ALA A 63 0.30 1.56 8.80
C ALA A 63 -0.65 0.40 9.18
N ALA A 64 -0.18 -0.58 9.95
CA ALA A 64 -1.00 -1.69 10.44
C ALA A 64 -2.12 -1.19 11.36
N SER A 65 -1.80 -0.30 12.31
CA SER A 65 -2.77 0.27 13.24
C SER A 65 -3.83 1.10 12.53
N ALA A 66 -3.42 1.97 11.59
CA ALA A 66 -4.33 2.78 10.80
C ALA A 66 -5.23 1.93 9.89
N SER A 67 -4.69 0.85 9.31
CA SER A 67 -5.47 -0.10 8.51
C SER A 67 -6.59 -0.75 9.32
N GLN A 68 -6.27 -1.24 10.53
CA GLN A 68 -7.27 -1.84 11.40
C GLN A 68 -8.32 -0.82 11.85
N PHE A 69 -7.89 0.38 12.25
CA PHE A 69 -8.81 1.47 12.59
C PHE A 69 -9.75 1.81 11.43
N ALA A 70 -9.21 1.90 10.20
CA ALA A 70 -10.01 2.20 9.01
C ALA A 70 -11.08 1.14 8.75
N ILE A 71 -10.74 -0.13 8.92
CA ILE A 71 -11.69 -1.25 8.77
C ILE A 71 -12.77 -1.18 9.83
N ASP A 72 -12.41 -1.02 11.10
CA ASP A 72 -13.37 -1.00 12.22
C ASP A 72 -14.31 0.21 12.14
N HIS A 73 -13.81 1.36 11.66
CA HIS A 73 -14.55 2.61 11.67
C HIS A 73 -15.45 2.81 10.44
N TRP A 74 -14.98 2.41 9.24
CA TRP A 74 -15.71 2.65 7.99
C TRP A 74 -16.23 1.37 7.32
N ASN A 75 -15.82 0.19 7.77
CA ASN A 75 -16.20 -1.11 7.20
C ASN A 75 -16.13 -1.13 5.66
N PRO A 76 -14.96 -0.83 5.06
CA PRO A 76 -14.82 -0.72 3.61
C PRO A 76 -14.93 -2.07 2.91
N ASN A 77 -15.43 -2.07 1.66
CA ASN A 77 -15.30 -3.22 0.76
C ASN A 77 -13.92 -3.30 0.10
N LEU A 78 -13.28 -2.14 -0.05
CA LEU A 78 -11.96 -2.01 -0.64
C LEU A 78 -11.15 -0.98 0.15
N LEU A 79 -9.96 -1.37 0.59
CA LEU A 79 -8.96 -0.43 1.07
C LEU A 79 -7.88 -0.27 -0.01
N VAL A 80 -7.66 0.96 -0.44
CA VAL A 80 -6.62 1.33 -1.39
C VAL A 80 -5.49 2.00 -0.62
N ASN A 81 -4.28 1.44 -0.70
CA ASN A 81 -3.10 2.09 -0.14
C ASN A 81 -2.28 2.73 -1.25
N VAL A 82 -2.11 4.03 -1.20
CA VAL A 82 -1.36 4.80 -2.20
C VAL A 82 -0.17 5.47 -1.55
N GLY A 83 0.93 5.56 -2.30
CA GLY A 83 2.16 6.19 -1.83
C GLY A 83 3.30 6.05 -2.83
N THR A 84 4.52 6.28 -2.35
CA THR A 84 5.75 6.18 -3.13
C THR A 84 6.59 4.96 -2.71
N CYS A 85 7.58 4.61 -3.53
CA CYS A 85 8.53 3.53 -3.25
C CYS A 85 9.86 3.78 -3.94
N GLY A 86 10.94 3.17 -3.40
CA GLY A 86 12.20 3.03 -4.10
C GLY A 86 12.15 1.87 -5.09
N GLY A 87 12.32 2.17 -6.37
CA GLY A 87 12.35 1.17 -7.44
C GLY A 87 13.73 0.51 -7.55
N PHE A 88 13.78 -0.76 -7.97
CA PHE A 88 15.05 -1.43 -8.20
C PHE A 88 15.57 -1.11 -9.61
N GLU A 89 16.84 -0.68 -9.70
CA GLU A 89 17.47 -0.34 -10.97
C GLU A 89 17.39 -1.50 -11.98
N GLY A 90 17.00 -1.19 -13.22
CA GLY A 90 16.79 -2.17 -14.28
C GLY A 90 15.42 -2.85 -14.30
N ASP A 91 14.63 -2.74 -13.23
CA ASP A 91 13.27 -3.30 -13.17
C ASP A 91 12.20 -2.26 -13.46
N VAL A 92 12.37 -1.04 -12.98
CA VAL A 92 11.40 0.07 -13.09
C VAL A 92 12.13 1.39 -13.36
N ILE A 93 11.38 2.40 -13.75
CA ILE A 93 11.88 3.77 -13.92
C ILE A 93 11.09 4.74 -13.04
N GLU A 94 11.69 5.87 -12.72
CA GLU A 94 11.05 6.95 -11.96
C GLU A 94 9.75 7.41 -12.67
N GLY A 95 8.69 7.59 -11.89
CA GLY A 95 7.36 7.97 -12.37
C GLY A 95 6.49 6.80 -12.86
N GLU A 96 6.99 5.55 -12.91
CA GLU A 96 6.12 4.39 -13.08
C GLU A 96 5.27 4.17 -11.83
N VAL A 97 4.08 3.61 -12.02
CA VAL A 97 3.20 3.18 -10.93
C VAL A 97 3.23 1.67 -10.84
N ILE A 98 3.65 1.14 -9.70
CA ILE A 98 3.61 -0.29 -9.44
C ILE A 98 2.25 -0.64 -8.87
N LEU A 99 1.57 -1.57 -9.53
CA LEU A 99 0.38 -2.25 -9.04
C LEU A 99 0.86 -3.52 -8.32
N ALA A 100 0.82 -3.52 -6.99
CA ALA A 100 1.33 -4.66 -6.25
C ALA A 100 0.42 -5.89 -6.43
N GLU A 101 0.97 -6.97 -6.95
CA GLU A 101 0.32 -8.30 -7.01
C GLU A 101 0.63 -9.13 -5.77
N ARG A 102 1.73 -8.80 -5.09
CA ARG A 102 2.18 -9.43 -3.85
C ARG A 102 3.03 -8.47 -3.04
N THR A 103 2.92 -8.57 -1.72
CA THR A 103 3.80 -7.84 -0.80
C THR A 103 4.40 -8.79 0.22
N SER A 104 5.59 -8.47 0.75
CA SER A 104 6.25 -9.24 1.79
C SER A 104 7.05 -8.35 2.72
N VAL A 105 7.03 -8.66 4.02
CA VAL A 105 7.95 -8.03 4.98
C VAL A 105 9.29 -8.74 4.91
N TYR A 106 10.39 -8.00 4.63
CA TYR A 106 11.70 -8.60 4.42
C TYR A 106 12.71 -8.42 5.57
N ASP A 107 12.42 -7.54 6.51
CA ASP A 107 13.32 -7.27 7.65
C ASP A 107 13.01 -8.10 8.91
N ILE A 108 12.08 -9.04 8.84
CA ILE A 108 11.88 -10.02 9.91
C ILE A 108 12.93 -11.11 9.78
N CYS A 109 13.81 -11.22 10.77
CA CYS A 109 14.87 -12.20 10.80
C CYS A 109 14.65 -13.21 11.93
N GLU A 110 14.35 -14.47 11.55
CA GLU A 110 14.23 -15.61 12.46
C GLU A 110 15.53 -16.45 12.41
N ARG A 111 16.27 -16.43 13.50
CA ARG A 111 17.59 -17.10 13.61
C ARG A 111 17.51 -18.56 14.07
N SER A 112 16.37 -18.99 14.60
CA SER A 112 16.19 -20.35 15.16
C SER A 112 15.75 -21.40 14.13
N GLY A 113 15.77 -21.07 12.84
CA GLY A 113 15.51 -22.02 11.75
C GLY A 113 14.10 -21.93 11.15
N GLY A 114 13.31 -20.94 11.53
CA GLY A 114 11.95 -20.71 11.05
C GLY A 114 11.79 -19.65 9.96
N GLN A 115 12.89 -19.15 9.37
CA GLN A 115 12.87 -17.98 8.47
C GLN A 115 11.87 -18.13 7.31
N GLN A 116 11.84 -19.25 6.61
CA GLN A 116 10.90 -19.47 5.51
C GLN A 116 9.43 -19.44 5.96
N ASN A 117 9.14 -19.88 7.18
CA ASN A 117 7.79 -19.83 7.74
C ASN A 117 7.39 -18.38 8.07
N MET A 118 8.33 -17.59 8.58
CA MET A 118 8.10 -16.17 8.84
C MET A 118 7.85 -15.38 7.55
N GLU A 119 8.63 -15.63 6.50
CA GLU A 119 8.42 -15.05 5.19
C GLU A 119 7.04 -15.34 4.63
N ARG A 120 6.64 -16.62 4.61
CA ARG A 120 5.31 -17.04 4.15
C ARG A 120 4.19 -16.37 4.97
N ARG A 121 4.39 -16.24 6.29
CA ARG A 121 3.39 -15.64 7.19
C ARG A 121 3.13 -14.18 6.88
N PHE A 122 4.17 -13.43 6.49
CA PHE A 122 4.09 -12.00 6.20
C PHE A 122 4.18 -11.68 4.71
N THR A 123 3.87 -12.66 3.87
CA THR A 123 3.65 -12.48 2.43
C THR A 123 2.15 -12.51 2.17
N THR A 124 1.66 -11.53 1.42
CA THR A 124 0.24 -11.41 1.06
C THR A 124 0.11 -11.23 -0.45
N ASP A 125 -0.66 -12.11 -1.09
CA ASP A 125 -1.07 -11.92 -2.48
C ASP A 125 -2.18 -10.87 -2.52
N THR A 126 -1.95 -9.78 -3.26
CA THR A 126 -2.86 -8.63 -3.33
C THR A 126 -3.57 -8.52 -4.68
N LYS A 127 -3.31 -9.47 -5.58
CA LYS A 127 -3.95 -9.49 -6.90
C LYS A 127 -5.44 -9.76 -6.80
N LEU A 128 -6.24 -8.79 -7.20
CA LEU A 128 -7.70 -8.91 -7.22
C LEU A 128 -8.18 -9.46 -8.57
N PRO A 129 -9.31 -10.21 -8.63
CA PRO A 129 -9.79 -10.86 -9.85
C PRO A 129 -10.05 -9.92 -11.03
N TRP A 130 -10.36 -8.64 -10.76
CA TRP A 130 -10.63 -7.62 -11.76
C TRP A 130 -9.38 -6.88 -12.25
N GLN A 131 -8.21 -7.12 -11.65
CA GLN A 131 -6.92 -6.57 -12.10
C GLN A 131 -6.41 -7.36 -13.30
N ILE A 132 -6.95 -7.07 -14.46
CA ILE A 132 -6.59 -7.71 -15.74
C ILE A 132 -6.10 -6.69 -16.75
N PRO A 133 -5.11 -7.05 -17.62
CA PRO A 133 -4.68 -6.17 -18.72
C PRO A 133 -5.83 -5.81 -19.68
N PRO A 134 -5.75 -4.66 -20.39
CA PRO A 134 -4.63 -3.71 -20.34
C PRO A 134 -4.68 -2.82 -19.09
N TYR A 135 -3.51 -2.62 -18.48
CA TYR A 135 -3.38 -1.69 -17.35
C TYR A 135 -3.30 -0.24 -17.85
N PRO A 136 -3.60 0.75 -16.96
CA PRO A 136 -3.38 2.15 -17.28
C PRO A 136 -1.94 2.41 -17.74
N LYS A 137 -1.76 3.43 -18.59
CA LYS A 137 -0.43 3.83 -19.07
C LYS A 137 0.49 4.10 -17.86
N ASN A 138 1.74 3.70 -17.96
CA ASN A 138 2.77 3.78 -16.92
C ASN A 138 2.46 2.95 -15.65
N THR A 139 1.55 1.98 -15.73
CA THR A 139 1.28 1.06 -14.61
C THR A 139 1.89 -0.32 -14.93
N LYS A 140 2.64 -0.85 -13.97
CA LYS A 140 3.32 -2.14 -14.07
C LYS A 140 2.92 -3.02 -12.88
N PRO A 141 2.43 -4.25 -13.11
CA PRO A 141 2.25 -5.19 -12.01
C PRO A 141 3.60 -5.67 -11.48
N GLY A 142 3.69 -5.89 -10.17
CA GLY A 142 4.94 -6.35 -9.58
C GLY A 142 4.86 -6.69 -8.11
N ILE A 143 5.98 -7.11 -7.56
CA ILE A 143 6.13 -7.47 -6.14
C ILE A 143 6.87 -6.36 -5.42
N ILE A 144 6.31 -5.92 -4.29
CA ILE A 144 6.89 -4.90 -3.41
C ILE A 144 7.26 -5.55 -2.09
N VAL A 145 8.43 -5.25 -1.56
CA VAL A 145 8.85 -5.67 -0.22
C VAL A 145 8.90 -4.48 0.73
N SER A 146 8.60 -4.69 2.01
CA SER A 146 8.56 -3.60 3.00
C SER A 146 9.46 -3.88 4.19
N ALA A 147 10.11 -2.80 4.70
CA ALA A 147 10.90 -2.81 5.92
C ALA A 147 10.81 -1.45 6.64
N ASP A 148 11.03 -1.41 7.96
CA ASP A 148 11.13 -0.15 8.72
C ASP A 148 12.55 0.45 8.63
N ARG A 149 13.08 0.57 7.42
CA ARG A 149 14.39 1.15 7.12
C ARG A 149 14.53 1.46 5.64
N ASP A 150 15.48 2.33 5.34
CA ASP A 150 15.83 2.61 3.95
C ASP A 150 16.36 1.37 3.24
N LEU A 151 16.09 1.29 1.94
CA LEU A 151 16.58 0.21 1.09
C LEU A 151 18.09 0.34 0.90
N ASP A 152 18.83 -0.69 1.29
CA ASP A 152 20.26 -0.82 0.99
C ASP A 152 20.44 -1.38 -0.43
N PRO A 153 21.12 -0.66 -1.35
CA PRO A 153 21.41 -1.17 -2.69
C PRO A 153 22.05 -2.56 -2.70
N ALA A 154 22.88 -2.87 -1.70
CA ALA A 154 23.55 -4.17 -1.59
C ALA A 154 22.59 -5.34 -1.35
N GLU A 155 21.37 -5.07 -0.86
CA GLU A 155 20.36 -6.11 -0.62
C GLU A 155 19.52 -6.44 -1.86
N ILE A 156 19.47 -5.53 -2.84
CA ILE A 156 18.59 -5.67 -4.03
C ILE A 156 18.76 -7.02 -4.73
N PRO A 157 19.96 -7.53 -5.02
CA PRO A 157 20.12 -8.85 -5.66
C PRO A 157 19.44 -9.97 -4.86
N GLY A 158 19.61 -9.96 -3.54
CA GLY A 158 18.99 -10.95 -2.66
C GLY A 158 17.45 -10.81 -2.58
N LEU A 159 16.93 -9.59 -2.61
CA LEU A 159 15.49 -9.33 -2.62
C LEU A 159 14.84 -9.76 -3.94
N ARG A 160 15.52 -9.57 -5.06
CA ARG A 160 15.10 -10.11 -6.36
C ARG A 160 15.04 -11.64 -6.35
N GLU A 161 16.12 -12.27 -5.93
CA GLU A 161 16.21 -13.74 -5.92
C GLU A 161 15.17 -14.36 -5.00
N ARG A 162 15.00 -13.81 -3.81
CA ARG A 162 14.16 -14.39 -2.76
C ARG A 162 12.68 -14.12 -2.93
N TYR A 163 12.32 -12.92 -3.36
CA TYR A 163 10.93 -12.46 -3.42
C TYR A 163 10.44 -12.19 -4.84
N GLY A 164 11.33 -12.04 -5.83
CA GLY A 164 10.98 -11.52 -7.15
C GLY A 164 10.59 -10.04 -7.10
N ALA A 165 11.05 -9.31 -6.08
CA ALA A 165 10.68 -7.92 -5.86
C ALA A 165 11.30 -7.00 -6.92
N ILE A 166 10.57 -5.94 -7.27
CA ILE A 166 11.00 -4.88 -8.19
C ILE A 166 11.07 -3.49 -7.52
N ALA A 167 10.61 -3.41 -6.27
CA ALA A 167 10.62 -2.19 -5.46
C ALA A 167 10.53 -2.51 -3.97
N ALA A 168 10.87 -1.52 -3.15
CA ALA A 168 10.70 -1.57 -1.70
C ALA A 168 10.05 -0.30 -1.17
N ASP A 169 9.30 -0.44 -0.08
CA ASP A 169 8.71 0.64 0.70
C ASP A 169 8.73 0.32 2.21
N TRP A 170 8.01 1.12 3.00
CA TRP A 170 7.96 0.93 4.44
C TRP A 170 6.63 0.35 4.94
N GLU A 171 5.55 0.34 4.16
CA GLU A 171 4.20 0.09 4.68
C GLU A 171 3.38 -0.99 3.96
N SER A 172 3.56 -1.15 2.66
CA SER A 172 2.67 -1.96 1.81
C SER A 172 2.38 -3.35 2.37
N ALA A 173 3.42 -4.04 2.85
CA ALA A 173 3.25 -5.41 3.34
C ALA A 173 2.45 -5.48 4.64
N SER A 174 2.59 -4.49 5.53
CA SER A 174 1.81 -4.45 6.77
C SER A 174 0.36 -4.08 6.53
N VAL A 175 0.10 -3.14 5.60
CA VAL A 175 -1.26 -2.82 5.16
C VAL A 175 -1.93 -4.04 4.56
N ALA A 176 -1.30 -4.70 3.58
CA ALA A 176 -1.84 -5.89 2.93
C ALA A 176 -2.12 -7.01 3.93
N TYR A 177 -1.21 -7.25 4.86
CA TYR A 177 -1.37 -8.27 5.89
C TYR A 177 -2.61 -8.01 6.75
N VAL A 178 -2.77 -6.80 7.28
CA VAL A 178 -3.92 -6.45 8.12
C VAL A 178 -5.22 -6.49 7.31
N VAL A 179 -5.23 -5.87 6.14
CA VAL A 179 -6.47 -5.71 5.35
C VAL A 179 -6.92 -7.06 4.78
N GLN A 180 -6.06 -7.76 4.07
CA GLN A 180 -6.45 -8.93 3.30
C GLN A 180 -6.24 -10.23 4.07
N THR A 181 -5.11 -10.39 4.77
CA THR A 181 -4.83 -11.65 5.46
C THR A 181 -5.63 -11.76 6.75
N VAL A 182 -5.72 -10.71 7.56
CA VAL A 182 -6.43 -10.73 8.84
C VAL A 182 -7.93 -10.51 8.65
N ASN A 183 -8.32 -9.43 7.98
CA ASN A 183 -9.71 -8.97 7.93
C ASN A 183 -10.49 -9.44 6.68
N LYS A 184 -9.84 -10.03 5.69
CA LYS A 184 -10.45 -10.51 4.43
C LYS A 184 -11.17 -9.41 3.63
N VAL A 185 -10.70 -8.18 3.74
CA VAL A 185 -11.14 -7.05 2.95
C VAL A 185 -10.25 -6.97 1.69
N ASP A 186 -10.82 -6.60 0.55
CA ASP A 186 -10.04 -6.38 -0.67
C ASP A 186 -9.01 -5.26 -0.46
N CYS A 187 -7.76 -5.52 -0.87
CA CYS A 187 -6.64 -4.59 -0.73
C CYS A 187 -6.02 -4.28 -2.08
N LEU A 188 -5.99 -3.01 -2.45
CA LEU A 188 -5.31 -2.52 -3.65
C LEU A 188 -4.11 -1.66 -3.22
N ILE A 189 -2.92 -2.00 -3.68
CA ILE A 189 -1.71 -1.24 -3.36
C ILE A 189 -1.13 -0.66 -4.65
N LEU A 190 -0.95 0.66 -4.65
CA LEU A 190 -0.36 1.43 -5.73
C LEU A 190 0.83 2.23 -5.19
N ARG A 191 1.98 2.10 -5.83
CA ARG A 191 3.19 2.85 -5.48
C ARG A 191 3.77 3.55 -6.71
N ALA A 192 3.93 4.86 -6.62
CA ALA A 192 4.71 5.59 -7.60
C ALA A 192 6.21 5.44 -7.27
N VAL A 193 7.00 5.12 -8.27
CA VAL A 193 8.46 5.07 -8.12
C VAL A 193 8.96 6.50 -7.99
N SER A 194 9.41 6.89 -6.78
CA SER A 194 9.95 8.22 -6.47
C SER A 194 11.41 8.36 -6.85
N ASP A 195 12.14 7.26 -6.75
CA ASP A 195 13.57 7.16 -7.00
C ASP A 195 13.93 5.74 -7.41
N VAL A 196 15.02 5.59 -8.12
CA VAL A 196 15.56 4.28 -8.52
C VAL A 196 16.82 4.02 -7.73
N VAL A 197 16.79 2.95 -6.94
CA VAL A 197 17.90 2.52 -6.09
C VAL A 197 18.72 1.48 -6.83
N GLY A 198 20.02 1.76 -6.97
CA GLY A 198 20.99 0.95 -7.67
C GLY A 198 22.40 1.14 -7.10
N HIS A 199 23.38 1.26 -7.93
CA HIS A 199 24.81 1.38 -7.55
C HIS A 199 25.18 2.66 -6.84
#